data_efabf851825504326cbe86aabb012df0
#
_entry.id   efabf851825504326cbe86aabb012df0
#
_cell.length_a   1.000
_cell.length_b   1.000
_cell.length_c   1.000
_cell.angle_alpha   90.00
_cell.angle_beta   90.00
_cell.angle_gamma   90.00
#
_symmetry.space_group_name_H-M   'P 1'
#
loop_
_entity.id
_entity.type
_entity.pdbx_description
1 polymer ?
#
loop_
_entity_poly.entity_id
_entity_poly.type
_entity_poly.pdbx_seq_one_letter_code
_entity_poly.pdbx_strand_id
1 'polypeptide(L)'
;MSELVNQEYIQKINDFLAQTVDLINRVPDLNAAALADIAANIKALRDESLNCKEDDLPGIIQQMNLLNQLADRYEQHQSLPNAESPFFGHFKIEQNGKLKDFLIGHTPFSHKELKFKIIDWKKSPMARIFYQFGEGDDFDFDLDDRIIEGHILEKSILTVRDKQLVRIDREGNTNVLRDREWISLSESTQKLAGGEGSANQSLGSGRTGFDGPEVISLLDKTQYDLVNQSAKKPLLITGGAGSGKTTVALYRIAKLCREDGIRQEEVMVIVPNNGLVKLSKKLLIESQLEKVRVSTLDDLIKKIVFQNMRSVPKKIEDNPLDSIVTIKRNPKLLKLIDEYLAEKELNIEKKLKGTDLEFFTKDRTRPLYVRVKNLYENTRDSVLKVEV
;
A
#
# COMPACT_ATOMS: atom_id res chain seq x y z
N MET A 1 -20.22 22.10 -30.95
CA MET A 1 -18.87 22.42 -30.42
C MET A 1 -18.42 21.43 -29.32
N SER A 2 -19.27 21.03 -28.39
CA SER A 2 -18.87 20.07 -27.31
C SER A 2 -18.48 18.66 -27.79
N GLU A 3 -19.13 18.11 -28.80
CA GLU A 3 -18.81 16.77 -29.31
C GLU A 3 -17.49 16.73 -30.08
N LEU A 4 -17.15 17.74 -30.85
CA LEU A 4 -15.86 17.84 -31.59
C LEU A 4 -14.68 17.96 -30.62
N VAL A 5 -14.81 18.79 -29.59
CA VAL A 5 -13.78 18.96 -28.55
C VAL A 5 -13.56 17.66 -27.77
N ASN A 6 -14.63 16.88 -27.59
CA ASN A 6 -14.56 15.60 -26.90
C ASN A 6 -13.83 14.53 -27.73
N GLN A 7 -14.04 14.51 -29.05
CA GLN A 7 -13.35 13.59 -29.96
C GLN A 7 -11.85 13.88 -30.07
N GLU A 8 -11.44 15.15 -30.16
CA GLU A 8 -10.04 15.54 -30.17
C GLU A 8 -9.31 15.14 -28.88
N TYR A 9 -10.00 15.30 -27.74
CA TYR A 9 -9.46 14.91 -26.45
C TYR A 9 -9.30 13.38 -26.34
N ILE A 10 -10.32 12.62 -26.75
CA ILE A 10 -10.24 11.15 -26.80
C ILE A 10 -9.08 10.67 -27.67
N GLN A 11 -8.90 11.28 -28.85
CA GLN A 11 -7.80 10.95 -29.75
C GLN A 11 -6.45 11.27 -29.10
N LYS A 12 -6.30 12.42 -28.46
CA LYS A 12 -5.09 12.81 -27.73
C LYS A 12 -4.70 11.75 -26.68
N ILE A 13 -5.66 11.27 -25.86
CA ILE A 13 -5.39 10.27 -24.84
C ILE A 13 -5.05 8.91 -25.46
N ASN A 14 -5.70 8.52 -26.55
CA ASN A 14 -5.35 7.31 -27.30
C ASN A 14 -3.93 7.38 -27.88
N ASP A 15 -3.52 8.55 -28.39
CA ASP A 15 -2.15 8.76 -28.88
C ASP A 15 -1.12 8.64 -27.74
N PHE A 16 -1.42 9.18 -26.56
CA PHE A 16 -0.58 9.00 -25.38
C PHE A 16 -0.46 7.53 -24.98
N LEU A 17 -1.57 6.79 -25.01
CA LEU A 17 -1.59 5.37 -24.70
C LEU A 17 -0.76 4.56 -25.70
N ALA A 18 -0.95 4.81 -26.99
CA ALA A 18 -0.21 4.12 -28.05
C ALA A 18 1.30 4.37 -27.95
N GLN A 19 1.72 5.63 -27.75
CA GLN A 19 3.13 6.00 -27.56
C GLN A 19 3.71 5.34 -26.30
N THR A 20 2.94 5.30 -25.21
CA THR A 20 3.38 4.68 -23.94
C THR A 20 3.58 3.19 -24.11
N VAL A 21 2.61 2.48 -24.70
CA VAL A 21 2.65 1.02 -24.89
C VAL A 21 3.80 0.64 -25.85
N ASP A 22 3.98 1.39 -26.94
CA ASP A 22 5.08 1.16 -27.88
C ASP A 22 6.44 1.29 -27.18
N LEU A 23 6.66 2.35 -26.41
CA LEU A 23 7.90 2.55 -25.68
C LEU A 23 8.12 1.50 -24.58
N ILE A 24 7.08 1.14 -23.81
CA ILE A 24 7.20 0.08 -22.79
C ILE A 24 7.69 -1.22 -23.42
N ASN A 25 7.20 -1.56 -24.62
CA ASN A 25 7.63 -2.76 -25.32
C ASN A 25 9.07 -2.67 -25.86
N ARG A 26 9.56 -1.47 -26.20
CA ARG A 26 10.91 -1.25 -26.76
C ARG A 26 11.99 -1.02 -25.69
N VAL A 27 11.65 -0.46 -24.53
CA VAL A 27 12.62 -0.09 -23.49
C VAL A 27 13.47 -1.27 -22.99
N PRO A 28 12.96 -2.50 -22.80
CA PRO A 28 13.79 -3.64 -22.40
C PRO A 28 14.94 -3.90 -23.36
N ASP A 29 14.69 -3.83 -24.68
CA ASP A 29 15.70 -4.05 -25.70
C ASP A 29 16.73 -2.89 -25.73
N LEU A 30 16.26 -1.65 -25.57
CA LEU A 30 17.12 -0.48 -25.48
C LEU A 30 18.04 -0.53 -24.26
N ASN A 31 17.51 -0.95 -23.12
CA ASN A 31 18.28 -1.11 -21.89
C ASN A 31 19.27 -2.27 -21.99
N ALA A 32 18.88 -3.39 -22.59
CA ALA A 32 19.77 -4.53 -22.82
C ALA A 32 20.94 -4.15 -23.72
N ALA A 33 20.69 -3.39 -24.79
CA ALA A 33 21.74 -2.86 -25.67
C ALA A 33 22.68 -1.91 -24.91
N ALA A 34 22.14 -0.98 -24.13
CA ALA A 34 22.94 -0.05 -23.32
C ALA A 34 23.79 -0.78 -22.26
N LEU A 35 23.25 -1.78 -21.60
CA LEU A 35 23.98 -2.62 -20.64
C LEU A 35 25.08 -3.43 -21.32
N ALA A 36 24.83 -3.95 -22.52
CA ALA A 36 25.84 -4.65 -23.30
C ALA A 36 27.02 -3.72 -23.70
N ASP A 37 26.71 -2.48 -24.12
CA ASP A 37 27.72 -1.46 -24.43
C ASP A 37 28.54 -1.07 -23.18
N ILE A 38 27.88 -0.87 -22.05
CA ILE A 38 28.56 -0.58 -20.79
C ILE A 38 29.47 -1.74 -20.37
N ALA A 39 28.99 -2.98 -20.46
CA ALA A 39 29.79 -4.16 -20.16
C ALA A 39 31.03 -4.30 -21.06
N ALA A 40 30.88 -4.00 -22.36
CA ALA A 40 31.99 -3.98 -23.32
C ALA A 40 33.03 -2.90 -22.97
N ASN A 41 32.57 -1.70 -22.59
CA ASN A 41 33.45 -0.61 -22.16
C ASN A 41 34.18 -0.93 -20.85
N ILE A 42 33.52 -1.53 -19.86
CA ILE A 42 34.15 -1.98 -18.61
C ILE A 42 35.22 -3.03 -18.90
N LYS A 43 34.94 -3.96 -19.84
CA LYS A 43 35.91 -4.98 -20.23
C LYS A 43 37.14 -4.32 -20.90
N ALA A 44 36.97 -3.39 -21.83
CA ALA A 44 38.03 -2.67 -22.47
C ALA A 44 38.92 -1.91 -21.46
N LEU A 45 38.31 -1.18 -20.50
CA LEU A 45 39.04 -0.48 -19.46
C LEU A 45 39.78 -1.46 -18.50
N ARG A 46 39.23 -2.65 -18.25
CA ARG A 46 39.92 -3.68 -17.47
C ARG A 46 41.17 -4.20 -18.23
N ASP A 47 41.06 -4.45 -19.53
CA ASP A 47 42.18 -4.86 -20.35
C ASP A 47 43.25 -3.74 -20.46
N GLU A 48 42.84 -2.48 -20.53
CA GLU A 48 43.71 -1.32 -20.47
C GLU A 48 44.43 -1.19 -19.13
N SER A 49 43.75 -1.43 -17.99
CA SER A 49 44.30 -1.37 -16.65
C SER A 49 45.45 -2.37 -16.43
N LEU A 50 45.45 -3.48 -17.16
CA LEU A 50 46.52 -4.50 -17.09
C LEU A 50 47.82 -4.05 -17.79
N ASN A 51 47.74 -3.06 -18.71
CA ASN A 51 48.85 -2.61 -19.54
C ASN A 51 49.21 -1.13 -19.36
N CYS A 52 48.51 -0.39 -18.49
CA CYS A 52 48.75 1.02 -18.24
C CYS A 52 49.91 1.26 -17.26
N LYS A 53 50.41 2.51 -17.24
CA LYS A 53 51.37 2.97 -16.23
C LYS A 53 50.66 3.18 -14.87
N GLU A 54 51.39 3.05 -13.78
CA GLU A 54 50.83 3.21 -12.39
C GLU A 54 50.14 4.55 -12.19
N ASP A 55 50.61 5.63 -12.85
CA ASP A 55 50.02 6.98 -12.76
C ASP A 55 48.66 7.10 -13.44
N ASP A 56 48.33 6.27 -14.42
CA ASP A 56 47.08 6.29 -15.19
C ASP A 56 45.98 5.40 -14.55
N LEU A 57 46.39 4.47 -13.69
CA LEU A 57 45.49 3.50 -13.04
C LEU A 57 44.33 4.11 -12.27
N PRO A 58 44.51 5.19 -11.46
CA PRO A 58 43.39 5.83 -10.72
C PRO A 58 42.30 6.37 -11.66
N GLY A 59 42.67 6.92 -12.81
CA GLY A 59 41.75 7.45 -13.83
C GLY A 59 40.88 6.34 -14.41
N ILE A 60 41.48 5.21 -14.76
CA ILE A 60 40.79 4.05 -15.30
C ILE A 60 39.82 3.46 -14.28
N ILE A 61 40.24 3.32 -13.02
CA ILE A 61 39.36 2.86 -11.92
C ILE A 61 38.16 3.80 -11.72
N GLN A 62 38.37 5.09 -11.79
CA GLN A 62 37.29 6.08 -11.66
C GLN A 62 36.28 5.93 -12.80
N GLN A 63 36.74 5.74 -14.06
CA GLN A 63 35.85 5.51 -15.19
C GLN A 63 35.07 4.21 -15.06
N MET A 64 35.71 3.11 -14.62
CA MET A 64 35.04 1.84 -14.36
C MET A 64 33.96 1.98 -13.29
N ASN A 65 34.22 2.71 -12.20
CA ASN A 65 33.24 2.95 -11.14
C ASN A 65 32.05 3.76 -11.65
N LEU A 66 32.27 4.77 -12.50
CA LEU A 66 31.21 5.54 -13.13
C LEU A 66 30.33 4.66 -14.04
N LEU A 67 30.92 3.79 -14.84
CA LEU A 67 30.20 2.86 -15.70
C LEU A 67 29.40 1.83 -14.89
N ASN A 68 29.95 1.29 -13.78
CA ASN A 68 29.23 0.42 -12.88
C ASN A 68 28.01 1.14 -12.26
N GLN A 69 28.17 2.38 -11.80
CA GLN A 69 27.04 3.17 -11.30
C GLN A 69 25.97 3.43 -12.36
N LEU A 70 26.37 3.59 -13.62
CA LEU A 70 25.43 3.70 -14.74
C LEU A 70 24.70 2.38 -14.98
N ALA A 71 25.40 1.25 -14.96
CA ALA A 71 24.79 -0.07 -15.08
C ALA A 71 23.76 -0.32 -13.97
N ASP A 72 24.13 -0.06 -12.72
CA ASP A 72 23.22 -0.16 -11.56
C ASP A 72 21.95 0.68 -11.74
N ARG A 73 22.08 1.90 -12.31
CA ARG A 73 20.90 2.74 -12.62
C ARG A 73 20.01 2.12 -13.69
N TYR A 74 20.57 1.55 -14.76
CA TYR A 74 19.78 0.84 -15.76
C TYR A 74 19.09 -0.39 -15.21
N GLU A 75 19.69 -1.10 -14.26
CA GLU A 75 19.08 -2.25 -13.58
C GLU A 75 18.03 -1.84 -12.55
N GLN A 76 18.28 -0.79 -11.76
CA GLN A 76 17.37 -0.33 -10.68
C GLN A 76 16.12 0.42 -11.19
N HIS A 77 16.16 1.02 -12.38
CA HIS A 77 15.05 1.79 -12.94
C HIS A 77 14.04 0.99 -13.77
N GLN A 78 14.01 -0.34 -13.65
CA GLN A 78 13.19 -1.22 -14.50
C GLN A 78 11.84 -1.65 -13.95
N SER A 79 11.17 -0.89 -13.09
CA SER A 79 9.75 -1.07 -12.97
C SER A 79 9.04 -0.28 -14.08
N LEU A 80 8.85 -0.90 -15.22
CA LEU A 80 8.03 -0.33 -16.29
C LEU A 80 6.56 -0.33 -15.87
N PRO A 81 5.74 0.64 -16.31
CA PRO A 81 4.32 0.59 -16.14
C PRO A 81 3.72 -0.69 -16.75
N ASN A 82 2.60 -1.15 -16.20
CA ASN A 82 1.86 -2.24 -16.82
C ASN A 82 1.35 -1.79 -18.21
N ALA A 83 1.78 -2.46 -19.26
CA ALA A 83 1.40 -2.10 -20.62
C ALA A 83 -0.12 -2.22 -20.89
N GLU A 84 -0.84 -3.06 -20.13
CA GLU A 84 -2.28 -3.23 -20.28
C GLU A 84 -3.08 -2.07 -19.68
N SER A 85 -2.54 -1.43 -18.63
CA SER A 85 -3.13 -0.25 -17.97
C SER A 85 -2.02 0.61 -17.38
N PRO A 86 -1.32 1.42 -18.20
CA PRO A 86 -0.14 2.17 -17.75
C PRO A 86 -0.48 3.38 -16.90
N PHE A 87 -1.70 3.92 -17.02
CA PHE A 87 -2.17 5.09 -16.30
C PHE A 87 -3.71 5.08 -16.16
N PHE A 88 -4.21 5.85 -15.20
CA PHE A 88 -5.64 5.95 -14.88
C PHE A 88 -6.14 7.39 -14.71
N GLY A 89 -5.30 8.38 -14.92
CA GLY A 89 -5.67 9.79 -14.86
C GLY A 89 -4.83 10.65 -15.79
N HIS A 90 -5.38 11.79 -16.19
CA HIS A 90 -4.70 12.81 -16.98
C HIS A 90 -5.02 14.18 -16.42
N PHE A 91 -4.02 15.04 -16.39
CA PHE A 91 -4.23 16.48 -16.20
C PHE A 91 -3.18 17.28 -16.99
N LYS A 92 -3.62 18.46 -17.47
CA LYS A 92 -2.79 19.41 -18.19
C LYS A 92 -2.74 20.71 -17.41
N ILE A 93 -1.54 21.21 -17.21
CA ILE A 93 -1.34 22.48 -16.49
C ILE A 93 -0.66 23.51 -17.39
N GLU A 94 -0.96 24.75 -17.10
CA GLU A 94 -0.16 25.88 -17.53
C GLU A 94 0.70 26.37 -16.36
N GLN A 95 2.00 26.43 -16.57
CA GLN A 95 2.98 26.89 -15.61
C GLN A 95 4.03 27.77 -16.28
N ASN A 96 4.17 29.02 -15.85
CA ASN A 96 5.12 29.98 -16.44
C ASN A 96 4.95 30.09 -17.97
N GLY A 97 3.73 30.12 -18.49
CA GLY A 97 3.42 30.17 -19.92
C GLY A 97 3.75 28.89 -20.69
N LYS A 98 4.06 27.80 -20.01
CA LYS A 98 4.34 26.49 -20.63
C LYS A 98 3.25 25.50 -20.29
N LEU A 99 2.77 24.82 -21.32
CA LEU A 99 1.80 23.73 -21.20
C LEU A 99 2.52 22.41 -20.91
N LYS A 100 2.03 21.66 -19.93
CA LYS A 100 2.57 20.36 -19.56
C LYS A 100 1.45 19.36 -19.35
N ASP A 101 1.56 18.21 -20.01
CA ASP A 101 0.67 17.07 -19.80
C ASP A 101 1.27 16.07 -18.82
N PHE A 102 0.47 15.64 -17.86
CA PHE A 102 0.81 14.61 -16.88
C PHE A 102 -0.24 13.51 -16.89
N LEU A 103 0.25 12.28 -16.88
CA LEU A 103 -0.58 11.11 -16.66
C LEU A 103 -0.32 10.57 -15.25
N ILE A 104 -1.35 10.06 -14.62
CA ILE A 104 -1.27 9.45 -13.29
C ILE A 104 -1.28 7.94 -13.43
N GLY A 105 -0.27 7.28 -12.89
CA GLY A 105 -0.14 5.83 -12.93
C GLY A 105 0.42 5.27 -11.63
N HIS A 106 0.53 3.94 -11.57
CA HIS A 106 1.13 3.24 -10.43
C HIS A 106 2.66 3.24 -10.47
N THR A 107 3.22 3.36 -11.65
CA THR A 107 4.66 3.35 -11.88
C THR A 107 5.03 4.59 -12.68
N PRO A 108 6.01 5.38 -12.23
CA PRO A 108 6.44 6.57 -12.97
C PRO A 108 7.15 6.16 -14.26
N PHE A 109 6.90 6.90 -15.32
CA PHE A 109 7.56 6.68 -16.60
C PHE A 109 7.80 7.99 -17.34
N SER A 110 9.02 8.17 -17.80
CA SER A 110 9.44 9.35 -18.55
C SER A 110 10.49 8.95 -19.58
N HIS A 111 10.28 9.34 -20.81
CA HIS A 111 11.21 9.08 -21.90
C HIS A 111 11.37 10.32 -22.77
N LYS A 112 12.54 10.51 -23.39
CA LYS A 112 12.85 11.67 -24.25
C LYS A 112 11.92 11.83 -25.46
N GLU A 113 11.34 10.74 -25.92
CA GLU A 113 10.40 10.71 -27.05
C GLU A 113 8.99 11.15 -26.66
N LEU A 114 8.66 11.17 -25.36
CA LEU A 114 7.34 11.56 -24.87
C LEU A 114 7.30 13.06 -24.57
N LYS A 115 6.21 13.72 -24.96
CA LYS A 115 5.91 15.11 -24.60
C LYS A 115 5.18 15.23 -23.26
N PHE A 116 4.86 14.12 -22.61
CA PHE A 116 4.18 14.00 -21.33
C PHE A 116 4.99 13.11 -20.37
N LYS A 117 4.57 13.05 -19.13
CA LYS A 117 5.18 12.18 -18.11
C LYS A 117 4.09 11.41 -17.40
N ILE A 118 4.34 10.11 -17.13
CA ILE A 118 3.53 9.34 -16.19
C ILE A 118 4.17 9.52 -14.82
N ILE A 119 3.41 10.05 -13.89
CA ILE A 119 3.85 10.26 -12.51
C ILE A 119 3.21 9.24 -11.58
N ASP A 120 3.97 8.80 -10.59
CA ASP A 120 3.47 7.92 -9.55
C ASP A 120 2.47 8.69 -8.67
N TRP A 121 1.24 8.20 -8.60
CA TRP A 121 0.18 8.82 -7.83
C TRP A 121 0.49 8.95 -6.33
N LYS A 122 1.42 8.12 -5.79
CA LYS A 122 1.81 8.09 -4.38
C LYS A 122 2.99 8.97 -4.07
N LYS A 123 4.06 8.82 -4.90
CA LYS A 123 5.38 9.40 -4.61
C LYS A 123 5.55 10.80 -5.18
N SER A 124 4.85 11.11 -6.27
CA SER A 124 5.03 12.40 -6.93
C SER A 124 4.26 13.49 -6.18
N PRO A 125 4.93 14.55 -5.70
CA PRO A 125 4.23 15.72 -5.16
C PRO A 125 3.26 16.33 -6.16
N MET A 126 3.55 16.25 -7.46
CA MET A 126 2.67 16.72 -8.52
C MET A 126 1.35 15.96 -8.61
N ALA A 127 1.27 14.73 -8.10
CA ALA A 127 0.02 13.99 -8.05
C ALA A 127 -1.01 14.65 -7.11
N ARG A 128 -0.57 15.45 -6.13
CA ARG A 128 -1.46 16.24 -5.27
C ARG A 128 -2.35 17.17 -6.08
N ILE A 129 -1.83 17.76 -7.16
CA ILE A 129 -2.61 18.65 -8.05
C ILE A 129 -3.83 17.90 -8.58
N PHE A 130 -3.64 16.66 -9.05
CA PHE A 130 -4.72 15.84 -9.57
C PHE A 130 -5.83 15.56 -8.54
N TYR A 131 -5.47 15.31 -7.26
CA TYR A 131 -6.45 14.95 -6.23
C TYR A 131 -7.06 16.16 -5.51
N GLN A 132 -6.33 17.26 -5.40
CA GLN A 132 -6.75 18.40 -4.56
C GLN A 132 -7.46 19.51 -5.33
N PHE A 133 -7.24 19.62 -6.65
CA PHE A 133 -7.76 20.70 -7.48
C PHE A 133 -8.61 20.15 -8.62
N GLY A 134 -9.56 20.96 -9.09
CA GLY A 134 -10.44 20.68 -10.23
C GLY A 134 -9.89 21.22 -11.55
N GLU A 135 -10.56 20.90 -12.65
CA GLU A 135 -10.34 21.56 -13.92
C GLU A 135 -10.77 23.03 -13.81
N GLY A 136 -9.97 23.96 -14.32
CA GLY A 136 -10.21 25.41 -14.19
C GLY A 136 -9.68 26.04 -12.91
N ASP A 137 -9.18 25.28 -11.95
CA ASP A 137 -8.64 25.82 -10.71
C ASP A 137 -7.19 26.33 -10.88
N ASP A 138 -6.87 27.38 -10.13
CA ASP A 138 -5.49 27.78 -9.87
C ASP A 138 -4.96 26.96 -8.69
N PHE A 139 -3.69 26.56 -8.76
CA PHE A 139 -3.03 25.86 -7.68
C PHE A 139 -1.74 26.55 -7.26
N ASP A 140 -1.48 26.52 -5.95
CA ASP A 140 -0.21 26.85 -5.33
C ASP A 140 0.11 25.81 -4.25
N PHE A 141 1.34 25.34 -4.20
CA PHE A 141 1.81 24.50 -3.09
C PHE A 141 3.33 24.52 -2.97
N ASP A 142 3.79 24.31 -1.73
CA ASP A 142 5.21 24.21 -1.42
C ASP A 142 5.75 22.83 -1.79
N LEU A 143 6.82 22.83 -2.57
CA LEU A 143 7.59 21.63 -2.90
C LEU A 143 9.07 21.88 -2.64
N ASP A 144 9.62 21.27 -1.60
CA ASP A 144 11.04 21.33 -1.26
C ASP A 144 11.60 22.78 -1.30
N ASP A 145 11.01 23.69 -0.53
CA ASP A 145 11.32 25.11 -0.44
C ASP A 145 11.06 25.95 -1.73
N ARG A 146 10.25 25.42 -2.65
CA ARG A 146 9.80 26.14 -3.84
C ARG A 146 8.28 26.16 -3.91
N ILE A 147 7.71 27.34 -4.11
CA ILE A 147 6.30 27.48 -4.41
C ILE A 147 6.10 27.12 -5.87
N ILE A 148 5.25 26.14 -6.14
CA ILE A 148 4.80 25.76 -7.46
C ILE A 148 3.38 26.28 -7.64
N GLU A 149 3.21 27.18 -8.60
CA GLU A 149 1.91 27.76 -8.96
C GLU A 149 1.60 27.49 -10.43
N GLY A 150 0.32 27.49 -10.77
CA GLY A 150 -0.16 27.30 -12.13
C GLY A 150 -1.66 27.15 -12.20
N HIS A 151 -2.14 26.86 -13.40
CA HIS A 151 -3.56 26.70 -13.71
C HIS A 151 -3.84 25.31 -14.32
N ILE A 152 -4.93 24.67 -13.94
CA ILE A 152 -5.35 23.36 -14.48
C ILE A 152 -6.28 23.58 -15.67
N LEU A 153 -5.81 23.22 -16.85
CA LEU A 153 -6.56 23.38 -18.10
C LEU A 153 -7.47 22.19 -18.42
N GLU A 154 -7.01 20.99 -18.09
CA GLU A 154 -7.71 19.75 -18.38
C GLU A 154 -7.49 18.77 -17.22
N LYS A 155 -8.55 18.04 -16.84
CA LYS A 155 -8.44 16.96 -15.87
C LYS A 155 -9.44 15.86 -16.18
N SER A 156 -9.01 14.61 -16.19
CA SER A 156 -9.89 13.47 -16.41
C SER A 156 -9.43 12.22 -15.68
N ILE A 157 -10.39 11.39 -15.31
CA ILE A 157 -10.19 10.04 -14.86
C ILE A 157 -10.31 9.11 -16.05
N LEU A 158 -9.36 8.21 -16.22
CA LEU A 158 -9.23 7.33 -17.36
C LEU A 158 -9.35 5.86 -16.93
N THR A 159 -9.99 5.04 -17.74
CA THR A 159 -9.95 3.60 -17.59
C THR A 159 -9.33 3.00 -18.83
N VAL A 160 -8.16 2.37 -18.65
CA VAL A 160 -7.44 1.64 -19.70
C VAL A 160 -7.47 0.17 -19.37
N ARG A 161 -7.81 -0.68 -20.35
CA ARG A 161 -7.81 -2.15 -20.24
C ARG A 161 -7.31 -2.77 -21.50
N ASP A 162 -6.54 -3.81 -21.38
CA ASP A 162 -6.03 -4.57 -22.53
C ASP A 162 -5.42 -3.65 -23.59
N LYS A 163 -4.68 -2.62 -23.14
CA LYS A 163 -4.07 -1.59 -24.00
C LYS A 163 -5.07 -0.73 -24.76
N GLN A 164 -6.34 -0.68 -24.30
CA GLN A 164 -7.39 0.11 -24.90
C GLN A 164 -7.99 1.08 -23.90
N LEU A 165 -8.19 2.32 -24.29
CA LEU A 165 -8.94 3.30 -23.52
C LEU A 165 -10.44 2.99 -23.64
N VAL A 166 -11.08 2.66 -22.52
CA VAL A 166 -12.49 2.22 -22.49
C VAL A 166 -13.44 3.22 -21.83
N ARG A 167 -12.89 4.14 -21.02
CA ARG A 167 -13.72 5.15 -20.34
C ARG A 167 -12.93 6.42 -20.04
N ILE A 168 -13.59 7.55 -20.14
CA ILE A 168 -13.10 8.88 -19.76
C ILE A 168 -14.17 9.58 -18.96
N ASP A 169 -13.84 9.96 -17.72
CA ASP A 169 -14.70 10.79 -16.88
C ASP A 169 -14.08 12.20 -16.79
N ARG A 170 -14.78 13.22 -17.25
CA ARG A 170 -14.35 14.62 -17.24
C ARG A 170 -15.50 15.55 -16.94
N GLU A 171 -15.39 16.40 -15.94
CA GLU A 171 -16.37 17.44 -15.59
C GLU A 171 -17.84 16.96 -15.55
N GLY A 172 -18.09 15.83 -14.89
CA GLY A 172 -19.46 15.27 -14.79
C GLY A 172 -19.96 14.56 -16.05
N ASN A 173 -19.18 14.58 -17.14
CA ASN A 173 -19.47 13.84 -18.36
C ASN A 173 -18.66 12.54 -18.39
N THR A 174 -19.33 11.44 -18.62
CA THR A 174 -18.71 10.13 -18.78
C THR A 174 -18.81 9.68 -20.23
N ASN A 175 -17.68 9.39 -20.85
CA ASN A 175 -17.64 8.76 -22.16
C ASN A 175 -17.17 7.33 -22.03
N VAL A 176 -17.90 6.39 -22.60
CA VAL A 176 -17.60 4.94 -22.53
C VAL A 176 -17.54 4.39 -23.95
N LEU A 177 -16.52 3.57 -24.22
CA LEU A 177 -16.39 2.85 -25.46
C LEU A 177 -17.26 1.60 -25.42
N ARG A 178 -18.27 1.50 -26.32
CA ARG A 178 -19.12 0.32 -26.49
C ARG A 178 -19.21 0.00 -27.98
N ASP A 179 -19.05 -1.27 -28.31
CA ASP A 179 -19.13 -1.73 -29.70
C ASP A 179 -18.26 -0.93 -30.70
N ARG A 180 -17.08 -0.44 -30.23
CA ARG A 180 -16.14 0.43 -30.96
C ARG A 180 -16.59 1.88 -31.17
N GLU A 181 -17.67 2.29 -30.56
CA GLU A 181 -18.17 3.68 -30.61
C GLU A 181 -18.13 4.31 -29.23
N TRP A 182 -17.79 5.61 -29.18
CA TRP A 182 -17.79 6.38 -27.95
C TRP A 182 -19.18 6.93 -27.66
N ILE A 183 -19.75 6.54 -26.52
CA ILE A 183 -21.07 6.97 -26.07
C ILE A 183 -20.89 7.90 -24.87
N SER A 184 -21.47 9.11 -24.96
CA SER A 184 -21.52 10.05 -23.85
C SER A 184 -22.71 9.75 -22.94
N LEU A 185 -22.45 9.55 -21.65
CA LEU A 185 -23.44 9.32 -20.61
C LEU A 185 -23.59 10.60 -19.78
N SER A 186 -24.71 11.30 -19.90
CA SER A 186 -25.01 12.45 -19.03
C SER A 186 -25.37 12.00 -17.60
N GLU A 187 -25.19 12.87 -16.59
CA GLU A 187 -25.55 12.57 -15.19
C GLU A 187 -27.01 12.12 -15.01
N SER A 188 -27.93 12.60 -15.85
CA SER A 188 -29.34 12.18 -15.84
C SER A 188 -29.53 10.71 -16.21
N THR A 189 -28.70 10.17 -17.08
CA THR A 189 -28.74 8.75 -17.50
C THR A 189 -28.12 7.83 -16.43
N GLN A 190 -27.16 8.34 -15.65
CA GLN A 190 -26.57 7.60 -14.51
C GLN A 190 -27.56 7.44 -13.35
N LYS A 191 -28.41 8.44 -13.09
CA LYS A 191 -29.46 8.38 -12.03
C LYS A 191 -30.60 7.40 -12.35
N LEU A 192 -30.87 7.15 -13.62
CA LEU A 192 -31.89 6.18 -14.06
C LEU A 192 -31.40 4.73 -14.03
N ALA A 193 -30.10 4.51 -14.03
CA ALA A 193 -29.51 3.15 -14.02
C ALA A 193 -29.22 2.58 -12.62
N GLY A 194 -29.49 3.32 -11.55
CA GLY A 194 -29.34 2.83 -10.17
C GLY A 194 -29.00 3.95 -9.17
N GLY A 195 -29.93 4.19 -8.29
CA GLY A 195 -30.01 5.18 -7.24
C GLY A 195 -28.74 5.59 -6.48
N GLU A 196 -28.89 6.70 -5.80
CA GLU A 196 -27.97 7.41 -4.92
C GLU A 196 -26.81 6.59 -4.34
N GLY A 197 -25.56 6.92 -4.71
CA GLY A 197 -24.36 6.33 -4.11
C GLY A 197 -23.45 5.60 -5.10
N SER A 198 -23.05 6.22 -6.19
CA SER A 198 -22.48 5.55 -7.36
C SER A 198 -21.03 5.03 -7.25
N ALA A 199 -20.38 5.10 -6.12
CA ALA A 199 -19.03 4.50 -5.97
C ALA A 199 -19.03 3.04 -5.51
N ASN A 200 -20.16 2.47 -5.04
CA ASN A 200 -20.19 1.15 -4.39
C ASN A 200 -21.04 0.07 -5.06
N GLN A 201 -21.70 0.33 -6.20
CA GLN A 201 -22.61 -0.66 -6.79
C GLN A 201 -21.98 -1.63 -7.79
N SER A 202 -20.69 -1.56 -8.07
CA SER A 202 -20.04 -2.56 -8.94
C SER A 202 -19.50 -3.80 -8.21
N LEU A 203 -19.75 -3.95 -6.91
CA LEU A 203 -19.28 -5.10 -6.13
C LEU A 203 -20.29 -6.27 -5.99
N GLY A 204 -21.43 -6.19 -6.65
CA GLY A 204 -22.46 -7.23 -6.49
C GLY A 204 -23.36 -7.42 -7.68
N SER A 205 -22.93 -8.14 -8.68
CA SER A 205 -23.71 -9.17 -9.43
C SER A 205 -22.99 -9.56 -10.70
N GLY A 206 -22.86 -10.86 -10.90
CA GLY A 206 -22.09 -11.47 -11.96
C GLY A 206 -22.58 -11.10 -13.36
N ARG A 207 -21.64 -11.14 -14.24
CA ARG A 207 -21.57 -11.14 -15.70
C ARG A 207 -20.97 -9.86 -16.30
N THR A 208 -19.78 -10.09 -16.87
CA THR A 208 -19.09 -9.29 -17.88
C THR A 208 -18.55 -7.93 -17.48
N GLY A 209 -17.22 -7.83 -17.35
CA GLY A 209 -16.42 -6.64 -17.58
C GLY A 209 -16.69 -5.47 -16.62
N PHE A 210 -15.85 -5.33 -15.63
CA PHE A 210 -15.75 -4.12 -14.81
C PHE A 210 -15.37 -2.91 -15.68
N ASP A 211 -16.34 -2.15 -16.18
CA ASP A 211 -16.11 -0.92 -16.95
C ASP A 211 -15.97 0.35 -16.07
N GLY A 212 -15.67 0.16 -14.80
CA GLY A 212 -15.49 1.25 -13.84
C GLY A 212 -14.03 1.74 -13.76
N PRO A 213 -13.82 3.01 -13.38
CA PRO A 213 -12.49 3.55 -13.14
C PRO A 213 -11.79 2.82 -11.97
N GLU A 214 -10.47 2.86 -11.96
CA GLU A 214 -9.71 2.36 -10.81
C GLU A 214 -10.13 3.11 -9.54
N VAL A 215 -10.39 2.38 -8.45
CA VAL A 215 -10.86 2.98 -7.19
C VAL A 215 -9.92 4.07 -6.70
N ILE A 216 -8.63 3.95 -6.99
CA ILE A 216 -7.63 4.92 -6.60
C ILE A 216 -7.78 6.27 -7.33
N SER A 217 -8.27 6.27 -8.57
CA SER A 217 -8.52 7.48 -9.32
C SER A 217 -9.72 8.27 -8.79
N LEU A 218 -10.55 7.62 -7.98
CA LEU A 218 -11.77 8.18 -7.38
C LEU A 218 -11.55 8.70 -5.95
N LEU A 219 -10.33 8.64 -5.40
CA LEU A 219 -10.04 9.20 -4.08
C LEU A 219 -10.29 10.71 -4.09
N ASP A 220 -11.11 11.18 -3.16
CA ASP A 220 -11.22 12.60 -2.90
C ASP A 220 -9.99 13.16 -2.16
N LYS A 221 -9.89 14.48 -2.04
CA LYS A 221 -8.79 15.17 -1.37
C LYS A 221 -8.56 14.63 0.05
N THR A 222 -9.62 14.47 0.82
CA THR A 222 -9.52 14.00 2.22
C THR A 222 -9.03 12.56 2.28
N GLN A 223 -9.56 11.69 1.43
CA GLN A 223 -9.15 10.29 1.34
C GLN A 223 -7.69 10.17 0.91
N TYR A 224 -7.26 10.96 -0.09
CA TYR A 224 -5.88 11.01 -0.55
C TYR A 224 -4.93 11.47 0.57
N ASP A 225 -5.28 12.52 1.31
CA ASP A 225 -4.48 13.01 2.43
C ASP A 225 -4.36 11.97 3.55
N LEU A 226 -5.47 11.25 3.87
CA LEU A 226 -5.46 10.17 4.86
C LEU A 226 -4.55 9.00 4.46
N VAL A 227 -4.54 8.61 3.18
CA VAL A 227 -3.63 7.56 2.66
C VAL A 227 -2.18 8.00 2.84
N ASN A 228 -1.90 9.29 2.65
CA ASN A 228 -0.55 9.85 2.68
C ASN A 228 -0.04 10.29 4.06
N GLN A 229 -0.86 10.22 5.11
CA GLN A 229 -0.39 10.52 6.47
C GLN A 229 0.71 9.58 6.94
N SER A 230 1.65 10.14 7.74
CA SER A 230 2.75 9.38 8.34
C SER A 230 2.27 8.23 9.24
N ALA A 231 3.01 7.10 9.24
CA ALA A 231 2.74 5.95 10.11
C ALA A 231 3.09 6.20 11.60
N LYS A 232 3.76 7.29 11.93
CA LYS A 232 4.28 7.55 13.29
C LYS A 232 3.19 7.75 14.34
N LYS A 233 1.94 8.03 13.93
CA LYS A 233 0.80 8.26 14.84
C LYS A 233 -0.36 7.35 14.50
N PRO A 234 -1.13 6.89 15.51
CA PRO A 234 -2.39 6.18 15.27
C PRO A 234 -3.35 7.07 14.46
N LEU A 235 -4.06 6.45 13.52
CA LEU A 235 -5.06 7.11 12.67
C LEU A 235 -6.43 6.50 12.95
N LEU A 236 -7.40 7.34 13.31
CA LEU A 236 -8.80 6.97 13.42
C LEU A 236 -9.58 7.56 12.24
N ILE A 237 -10.14 6.69 11.39
CA ILE A 237 -10.96 7.08 10.24
C ILE A 237 -12.43 6.87 10.58
N THR A 238 -13.20 7.96 10.59
CA THR A 238 -14.65 7.95 10.84
C THR A 238 -15.41 8.38 9.58
N GLY A 239 -16.67 7.98 9.47
CA GLY A 239 -17.51 8.35 8.34
C GLY A 239 -18.71 7.41 8.18
N GLY A 240 -19.67 7.79 7.37
CA GLY A 240 -20.87 7.01 7.08
C GLY A 240 -20.60 5.69 6.35
N ALA A 241 -21.63 4.88 6.15
CA ALA A 241 -21.53 3.70 5.30
C ALA A 241 -21.22 4.14 3.86
N GLY A 242 -20.32 3.42 3.18
CA GLY A 242 -19.93 3.75 1.81
C GLY A 242 -18.91 4.88 1.65
N SER A 243 -18.46 5.56 2.72
CA SER A 243 -17.49 6.66 2.65
C SER A 243 -16.04 6.24 2.33
N GLY A 244 -15.80 5.04 1.85
CA GLY A 244 -14.46 4.58 1.43
C GLY A 244 -13.47 4.25 2.55
N LYS A 245 -13.88 4.16 3.82
CA LYS A 245 -12.97 3.89 4.97
C LYS A 245 -12.08 2.67 4.77
N THR A 246 -12.67 1.57 4.31
CA THR A 246 -11.94 0.32 4.06
C THR A 246 -10.96 0.49 2.89
N THR A 247 -11.38 1.19 1.86
CA THR A 247 -10.55 1.52 0.69
C THR A 247 -9.32 2.33 1.11
N VAL A 248 -9.52 3.43 1.86
CA VAL A 248 -8.45 4.26 2.40
C VAL A 248 -7.49 3.43 3.27
N ALA A 249 -8.03 2.56 4.13
CA ALA A 249 -7.21 1.70 4.99
C ALA A 249 -6.33 0.73 4.18
N LEU A 250 -6.87 0.08 3.13
CA LEU A 250 -6.12 -0.84 2.28
C LEU A 250 -5.04 -0.13 1.45
N TYR A 251 -5.35 1.03 0.87
CA TYR A 251 -4.34 1.81 0.15
C TYR A 251 -3.26 2.35 1.07
N ARG A 252 -3.62 2.72 2.31
CA ARG A 252 -2.64 3.11 3.31
C ARG A 252 -1.71 1.93 3.65
N ILE A 253 -2.23 0.72 3.83
CA ILE A 253 -1.42 -0.48 4.03
C ILE A 253 -0.45 -0.68 2.85
N ALA A 254 -0.95 -0.57 1.62
CA ALA A 254 -0.12 -0.69 0.43
C ALA A 254 1.03 0.33 0.42
N LYS A 255 0.76 1.57 0.80
CA LYS A 255 1.77 2.61 0.94
C LYS A 255 2.80 2.26 2.02
N LEU A 256 2.35 1.93 3.23
CA LEU A 256 3.23 1.60 4.36
C LEU A 256 4.19 0.45 4.02
N CYS A 257 3.70 -0.59 3.34
CA CYS A 257 4.53 -1.72 2.94
C CYS A 257 5.55 -1.37 1.85
N ARG A 258 5.21 -0.47 0.92
CA ARG A 258 6.07 -0.16 -0.22
C ARG A 258 7.06 0.97 0.04
N GLU A 259 6.67 1.96 0.83
CA GLU A 259 7.44 3.20 1.04
C GLU A 259 8.09 3.27 2.41
N ASP A 260 7.37 2.90 3.47
CA ASP A 260 7.87 2.99 4.84
C ASP A 260 8.63 1.71 5.26
N GLY A 261 8.82 0.75 4.33
CA GLY A 261 9.61 -0.45 4.55
C GLY A 261 9.00 -1.46 5.53
N ILE A 262 7.70 -1.33 5.84
CA ILE A 262 6.99 -2.27 6.70
C ILE A 262 6.79 -3.58 5.92
N ARG A 263 7.27 -4.70 6.46
CA ARG A 263 7.09 -5.99 5.82
C ARG A 263 5.62 -6.41 5.87
N GLN A 264 5.11 -6.98 4.79
CA GLN A 264 3.71 -7.41 4.70
C GLN A 264 3.31 -8.39 5.81
N GLU A 265 4.24 -9.24 6.25
CA GLU A 265 4.05 -10.21 7.33
C GLU A 265 3.85 -9.57 8.71
N GLU A 266 4.31 -8.32 8.88
CA GLU A 266 4.15 -7.53 10.10
C GLU A 266 2.80 -6.82 10.17
N VAL A 267 2.07 -6.77 9.05
CA VAL A 267 0.75 -6.13 8.96
C VAL A 267 -0.35 -7.15 9.22
N MET A 268 -1.31 -6.76 10.03
CA MET A 268 -2.52 -7.53 10.28
C MET A 268 -3.76 -6.66 10.08
N VAL A 269 -4.72 -7.17 9.32
CA VAL A 269 -6.04 -6.58 9.14
C VAL A 269 -7.05 -7.39 9.96
N ILE A 270 -7.72 -6.73 10.90
CA ILE A 270 -8.77 -7.36 11.71
C ILE A 270 -10.12 -6.83 11.23
N VAL A 271 -11.02 -7.75 10.90
CA VAL A 271 -12.35 -7.46 10.38
C VAL A 271 -13.43 -8.16 11.21
N PRO A 272 -14.68 -7.64 11.21
CA PRO A 272 -15.74 -8.14 12.07
C PRO A 272 -16.20 -9.58 11.79
N ASN A 273 -16.09 -10.06 10.54
CA ASN A 273 -16.63 -11.37 10.17
C ASN A 273 -15.86 -12.02 9.01
N ASN A 274 -16.08 -13.32 8.81
CA ASN A 274 -15.39 -14.12 7.80
C ASN A 274 -15.74 -13.73 6.34
N GLY A 275 -16.89 -13.12 6.09
CA GLY A 275 -17.22 -12.58 4.77
C GLY A 275 -16.27 -11.45 4.39
N LEU A 276 -16.03 -10.53 5.33
CA LEU A 276 -15.06 -9.44 5.14
C LEU A 276 -13.61 -9.94 5.10
N VAL A 277 -13.26 -11.05 5.76
CA VAL A 277 -11.94 -11.68 5.60
C VAL A 277 -11.69 -12.07 4.15
N LYS A 278 -12.67 -12.73 3.50
CA LYS A 278 -12.55 -13.14 2.10
C LYS A 278 -12.45 -11.95 1.16
N LEU A 279 -13.29 -10.93 1.36
CA LEU A 279 -13.30 -9.71 0.55
C LEU A 279 -11.97 -8.95 0.69
N SER A 280 -11.51 -8.71 1.93
CA SER A 280 -10.25 -8.01 2.18
C SER A 280 -9.05 -8.74 1.59
N LYS A 281 -9.00 -10.08 1.68
CA LYS A 281 -7.94 -10.86 1.04
C LYS A 281 -7.93 -10.67 -0.47
N LYS A 282 -9.11 -10.69 -1.13
CA LYS A 282 -9.19 -10.45 -2.57
C LYS A 282 -8.62 -9.09 -2.95
N LEU A 283 -9.02 -8.02 -2.26
CA LEU A 283 -8.53 -6.67 -2.51
C LEU A 283 -7.03 -6.52 -2.25
N LEU A 284 -6.50 -7.21 -1.23
CA LEU A 284 -5.06 -7.21 -0.94
C LEU A 284 -4.26 -7.94 -2.02
N ILE A 285 -4.77 -9.05 -2.57
CA ILE A 285 -4.15 -9.76 -3.70
C ILE A 285 -4.08 -8.86 -4.93
N GLU A 286 -5.17 -8.18 -5.27
CA GLU A 286 -5.22 -7.20 -6.38
C GLU A 286 -4.20 -6.05 -6.19
N SER A 287 -3.85 -5.76 -4.94
CA SER A 287 -2.84 -4.76 -4.57
C SER A 287 -1.42 -5.34 -4.38
N GLN A 288 -1.17 -6.60 -4.72
CA GLN A 288 0.11 -7.33 -4.53
C GLN A 288 0.55 -7.39 -3.05
N LEU A 289 -0.40 -7.60 -2.15
CA LEU A 289 -0.22 -7.65 -0.70
C LEU A 289 -0.67 -9.00 -0.11
N GLU A 290 -0.36 -10.10 -0.78
CA GLU A 290 -0.83 -11.45 -0.44
C GLU A 290 -0.36 -11.92 0.95
N LYS A 291 0.79 -11.41 1.42
CA LYS A 291 1.39 -11.81 2.70
C LYS A 291 0.81 -11.07 3.91
N VAL A 292 -0.03 -10.05 3.68
CA VAL A 292 -0.76 -9.36 4.77
C VAL A 292 -1.76 -10.31 5.41
N ARG A 293 -1.70 -10.41 6.72
CA ARG A 293 -2.59 -11.30 7.48
C ARG A 293 -3.96 -10.66 7.66
N VAL A 294 -5.04 -11.38 7.32
CA VAL A 294 -6.41 -10.94 7.55
C VAL A 294 -7.12 -11.97 8.43
N SER A 295 -7.72 -11.53 9.52
CA SER A 295 -8.37 -12.40 10.50
C SER A 295 -9.57 -11.69 11.13
N THR A 296 -10.47 -12.46 11.73
CA THR A 296 -11.41 -11.91 12.71
C THR A 296 -10.71 -11.78 14.07
N LEU A 297 -11.26 -10.96 14.95
CA LEU A 297 -10.76 -10.84 16.32
C LEU A 297 -10.85 -12.17 17.06
N ASP A 298 -11.95 -12.91 16.88
CA ASP A 298 -12.16 -14.20 17.53
C ASP A 298 -11.13 -15.24 17.10
N ASP A 299 -10.82 -15.32 15.79
CA ASP A 299 -9.81 -16.24 15.28
C ASP A 299 -8.41 -15.86 15.76
N LEU A 300 -8.13 -14.56 15.87
CA LEU A 300 -6.86 -14.09 16.42
C LEU A 300 -6.73 -14.49 17.91
N ILE A 301 -7.77 -14.24 18.71
CA ILE A 301 -7.79 -14.63 20.13
C ILE A 301 -7.65 -16.15 20.27
N LYS A 302 -8.42 -16.93 19.51
CA LYS A 302 -8.29 -18.41 19.50
C LYS A 302 -6.85 -18.84 19.23
N LYS A 303 -6.23 -18.25 18.19
CA LYS A 303 -4.84 -18.57 17.84
C LYS A 303 -3.88 -18.27 18.99
N ILE A 304 -3.98 -17.10 19.62
CA ILE A 304 -3.12 -16.69 20.75
C ILE A 304 -3.32 -17.63 21.93
N VAL A 305 -4.57 -17.96 22.26
CA VAL A 305 -4.89 -18.89 23.36
C VAL A 305 -4.31 -20.28 23.13
N PHE A 306 -4.51 -20.85 21.91
CA PHE A 306 -3.98 -22.17 21.57
C PHE A 306 -2.46 -22.22 21.53
N GLN A 307 -1.80 -21.11 21.20
CA GLN A 307 -0.33 -21.03 21.17
C GLN A 307 0.30 -20.93 22.57
N ASN A 308 -0.41 -20.31 23.50
CA ASN A 308 0.15 -19.96 24.82
C ASN A 308 -0.42 -20.77 25.99
N MET A 309 -1.50 -21.53 25.80
CA MET A 309 -2.13 -22.31 26.86
C MET A 309 -2.09 -23.80 26.55
N ARG A 310 -1.55 -24.61 27.47
CA ARG A 310 -1.46 -26.09 27.33
C ARG A 310 -2.80 -26.79 27.44
N SER A 311 -3.73 -26.21 28.22
CA SER A 311 -5.06 -26.78 28.45
C SER A 311 -6.14 -25.78 28.10
N VAL A 312 -6.64 -25.88 26.89
CA VAL A 312 -7.75 -25.03 26.40
C VAL A 312 -8.99 -25.90 26.26
N PRO A 313 -10.18 -25.44 26.70
CA PRO A 313 -11.42 -26.14 26.44
C PRO A 313 -11.61 -26.35 24.92
N LYS A 314 -11.87 -27.60 24.53
CA LYS A 314 -12.07 -27.95 23.11
C LYS A 314 -13.33 -27.34 22.49
N LYS A 315 -14.29 -26.98 23.34
CA LYS A 315 -15.59 -26.43 22.94
C LYS A 315 -15.70 -24.99 23.40
N ILE A 316 -15.93 -24.09 22.46
CA ILE A 316 -16.26 -22.69 22.72
C ILE A 316 -17.77 -22.57 22.61
N GLU A 317 -18.39 -21.97 23.63
CA GLU A 317 -19.83 -21.72 23.66
C GLU A 317 -20.12 -20.44 22.86
N ASP A 318 -20.88 -20.58 21.78
CA ASP A 318 -21.23 -19.46 20.90
C ASP A 318 -22.42 -18.64 21.43
N ASN A 319 -23.26 -19.25 22.33
CA ASN A 319 -24.40 -18.60 22.97
C ASN A 319 -24.34 -18.75 24.49
N PRO A 320 -23.41 -18.07 25.17
CA PRO A 320 -23.35 -18.09 26.64
C PRO A 320 -24.52 -17.31 27.24
N LEU A 321 -24.89 -17.65 28.49
CA LEU A 321 -25.90 -16.90 29.24
C LEU A 321 -25.51 -15.42 29.37
N ASP A 322 -26.48 -14.52 29.23
CA ASP A 322 -26.24 -13.06 29.31
C ASP A 322 -25.59 -12.64 30.64
N SER A 323 -25.91 -13.31 31.73
CA SER A 323 -25.24 -13.09 33.01
C SER A 323 -23.74 -13.36 32.98
N ILE A 324 -23.33 -14.43 32.29
CA ILE A 324 -21.91 -14.78 32.12
C ILE A 324 -21.22 -13.75 31.24
N VAL A 325 -21.86 -13.31 30.16
CA VAL A 325 -21.33 -12.26 29.25
C VAL A 325 -21.14 -10.95 30.01
N THR A 326 -22.14 -10.57 30.84
CA THR A 326 -22.10 -9.35 31.64
C THR A 326 -20.95 -9.37 32.65
N ILE A 327 -20.78 -10.50 33.38
CA ILE A 327 -19.66 -10.67 34.30
C ILE A 327 -18.32 -10.60 33.60
N LYS A 328 -18.14 -11.34 32.47
CA LYS A 328 -16.88 -11.38 31.71
C LYS A 328 -16.50 -10.04 31.07
N ARG A 329 -17.48 -9.21 30.72
CA ARG A 329 -17.26 -7.86 30.16
C ARG A 329 -17.08 -6.79 31.24
N ASN A 330 -17.26 -7.11 32.51
CA ASN A 330 -17.09 -6.13 33.59
C ASN A 330 -15.60 -5.89 33.84
N PRO A 331 -15.08 -4.64 33.72
CA PRO A 331 -13.68 -4.33 34.00
C PRO A 331 -13.22 -4.72 35.42
N LYS A 332 -14.14 -4.77 36.38
CA LYS A 332 -13.83 -5.22 37.76
C LYS A 332 -13.36 -6.67 37.82
N LEU A 333 -13.71 -7.49 36.80
CA LEU A 333 -13.26 -8.88 36.75
C LEU A 333 -11.73 -8.97 36.60
N LEU A 334 -11.12 -8.09 35.83
CA LEU A 334 -9.66 -8.05 35.69
C LEU A 334 -8.98 -7.78 37.03
N LYS A 335 -9.52 -6.82 37.80
CA LYS A 335 -9.02 -6.51 39.15
C LYS A 335 -9.12 -7.70 40.10
N LEU A 336 -10.28 -8.40 40.08
CA LEU A 336 -10.45 -9.62 40.87
C LEU A 336 -9.49 -10.76 40.45
N ILE A 337 -9.20 -10.88 39.17
CA ILE A 337 -8.22 -11.85 38.68
C ILE A 337 -6.84 -11.48 39.20
N ASP A 338 -6.43 -10.23 39.14
CA ASP A 338 -5.15 -9.75 39.64
C ASP A 338 -5.01 -10.00 41.16
N GLU A 339 -6.05 -9.70 41.95
CA GLU A 339 -6.10 -9.96 43.38
C GLU A 339 -5.98 -11.47 43.68
N TYR A 340 -6.70 -12.31 42.94
CA TYR A 340 -6.63 -13.76 43.07
C TYR A 340 -5.25 -14.31 42.73
N LEU A 341 -4.63 -13.81 41.66
CA LEU A 341 -3.28 -14.21 41.25
C LEU A 341 -2.26 -13.82 42.34
N ALA A 342 -2.34 -12.60 42.87
CA ALA A 342 -1.47 -12.15 43.94
C ALA A 342 -1.60 -13.02 45.22
N GLU A 343 -2.82 -13.41 45.57
CA GLU A 343 -3.07 -14.33 46.68
C GLU A 343 -2.46 -15.72 46.43
N LYS A 344 -2.59 -16.24 45.19
CA LYS A 344 -2.01 -17.52 44.81
C LYS A 344 -0.48 -17.47 44.84
N GLU A 345 0.14 -16.39 44.31
CA GLU A 345 1.57 -16.18 44.37
C GLU A 345 2.08 -16.19 45.82
N LEU A 346 1.42 -15.47 46.71
CA LEU A 346 1.77 -15.44 48.15
C LEU A 346 1.68 -16.84 48.78
N ASN A 347 0.67 -17.60 48.44
CA ASN A 347 0.47 -18.96 48.97
C ASN A 347 1.54 -19.93 48.42
N ILE A 348 1.92 -19.81 47.15
CA ILE A 348 3.02 -20.61 46.57
C ILE A 348 4.34 -20.23 47.25
N GLU A 349 4.61 -18.94 47.43
CA GLU A 349 5.83 -18.47 48.11
C GLU A 349 5.92 -19.00 49.54
N LYS A 350 4.82 -18.95 50.29
CA LYS A 350 4.75 -19.51 51.67
C LYS A 350 5.03 -21.02 51.67
N LYS A 351 4.46 -21.77 50.74
CA LYS A 351 4.68 -23.20 50.62
C LYS A 351 6.16 -23.53 50.26
N LEU A 352 6.74 -22.80 49.30
CA LEU A 352 8.12 -23.00 48.91
C LEU A 352 9.11 -22.63 50.00
N LYS A 353 8.85 -21.58 50.79
CA LYS A 353 9.67 -21.21 51.95
C LYS A 353 9.58 -22.22 53.08
N GLY A 354 8.45 -22.93 53.21
CA GLY A 354 8.25 -23.99 54.18
C GLY A 354 8.81 -25.36 53.78
N THR A 355 9.43 -25.47 52.59
CA THR A 355 10.12 -26.69 52.14
C THR A 355 11.62 -26.59 52.46
N ASP A 356 12.19 -27.62 53.07
CA ASP A 356 13.63 -27.73 53.32
C ASP A 356 14.40 -28.14 52.05
N LEU A 357 13.80 -27.94 50.85
CA LEU A 357 14.40 -28.27 49.60
C LEU A 357 15.49 -27.25 49.23
N GLU A 358 16.68 -27.75 49.01
CA GLU A 358 17.83 -26.97 48.58
C GLU A 358 18.27 -27.37 47.16
N PHE A 359 18.87 -26.45 46.44
CA PHE A 359 19.52 -26.77 45.18
C PHE A 359 20.99 -26.37 45.24
N PHE A 360 21.81 -27.14 44.56
CA PHE A 360 23.25 -26.92 44.49
C PHE A 360 23.60 -26.04 43.29
N THR A 361 24.35 -24.98 43.53
CA THR A 361 25.08 -24.24 42.50
C THR A 361 26.56 -24.59 42.62
N LYS A 362 27.38 -24.27 41.59
CA LYS A 362 28.81 -24.60 41.56
C LYS A 362 29.59 -24.25 42.83
N ASP A 363 29.12 -23.25 43.60
CA ASP A 363 29.85 -22.73 44.76
C ASP A 363 29.03 -22.68 46.07
N ARG A 364 27.71 -22.86 46.07
CA ARG A 364 26.85 -22.74 47.29
C ARG A 364 25.51 -23.47 47.16
N THR A 365 25.04 -23.96 48.29
CA THR A 365 23.68 -24.47 48.45
C THR A 365 22.72 -23.28 48.68
N ARG A 366 21.59 -23.25 47.99
CA ARG A 366 20.57 -22.22 48.15
C ARG A 366 19.17 -22.84 48.24
N PRO A 367 18.25 -22.23 49.00
CA PRO A 367 16.88 -22.71 49.08
C PRO A 367 16.20 -22.68 47.69
N LEU A 368 15.43 -23.73 47.42
CA LEU A 368 14.72 -23.87 46.12
C LEU A 368 13.82 -22.69 45.78
N TYR A 369 13.17 -22.11 46.82
CA TYR A 369 12.26 -20.96 46.59
C TYR A 369 13.01 -19.76 45.95
N VAL A 370 14.27 -19.53 46.26
CA VAL A 370 15.07 -18.43 45.69
C VAL A 370 15.25 -18.61 44.17
N ARG A 371 15.47 -19.87 43.76
CA ARG A 371 15.58 -20.18 42.31
C ARG A 371 14.25 -19.99 41.59
N VAL A 372 13.16 -20.50 42.16
CA VAL A 372 11.84 -20.36 41.56
C VAL A 372 11.41 -18.87 41.49
N LYS A 373 11.68 -18.10 42.55
CA LYS A 373 11.42 -16.66 42.56
C LYS A 373 12.19 -15.91 41.48
N ASN A 374 13.50 -16.19 41.35
CA ASN A 374 14.30 -15.56 40.31
C ASN A 374 13.84 -15.94 38.89
N LEU A 375 13.48 -17.20 38.68
CA LEU A 375 12.91 -17.64 37.39
C LEU A 375 11.58 -16.93 37.11
N TYR A 376 10.74 -16.82 38.11
CA TYR A 376 9.45 -16.13 37.99
C TYR A 376 9.63 -14.64 37.69
N GLU A 377 10.50 -13.93 38.40
CA GLU A 377 10.80 -12.52 38.17
C GLU A 377 11.40 -12.27 36.77
N ASN A 378 12.31 -13.15 36.32
CA ASN A 378 12.92 -13.06 35.00
C ASN A 378 11.95 -13.39 33.86
N THR A 379 10.88 -14.12 34.14
CA THR A 379 9.80 -14.40 33.15
C THR A 379 8.65 -13.42 33.25
N ARG A 380 8.77 -12.36 34.08
CA ARG A 380 7.68 -11.42 34.40
C ARG A 380 7.10 -10.70 33.20
N ASP A 381 7.84 -10.50 32.14
CA ASP A 381 7.39 -9.82 30.93
C ASP A 381 6.91 -10.78 29.83
N SER A 382 6.90 -12.10 30.09
CA SER A 382 6.44 -13.09 29.14
C SER A 382 5.05 -13.65 29.52
N VAL A 383 4.22 -13.91 28.52
CA VAL A 383 2.88 -14.51 28.65
C VAL A 383 2.91 -15.88 29.36
N LEU A 384 4.10 -16.47 29.54
CA LEU A 384 4.33 -17.79 30.15
C LEU A 384 4.33 -17.81 31.68
N LYS A 385 4.16 -16.68 32.35
CA LYS A 385 4.17 -16.60 33.83
C LYS A 385 3.13 -17.42 34.55
N VAL A 386 2.04 -17.76 33.87
CA VAL A 386 0.92 -18.51 34.48
C VAL A 386 1.21 -20.00 34.58
N GLU A 387 2.26 -20.50 33.95
CA GLU A 387 2.59 -21.95 33.88
C GLU A 387 3.84 -22.36 34.67
N VAL A 388 4.55 -21.43 35.31
CA VAL A 388 5.67 -21.69 36.20
C VAL A 388 5.20 -21.71 37.65
#